data_3560b088b411b9383257fccd4535f8f5
#
_entry.id   3560b088b411b9383257fccd4535f8f5
#
_cell.length_a   1.000
_cell.length_b   1.000
_cell.length_c   1.000
_cell.angle_alpha   90.00
_cell.angle_beta   90.00
_cell.angle_gamma   90.00
#
_symmetry.space_group_name_H-M   'P 1'
#
loop_
_entity.id
_entity.type
_entity.pdbx_description
1 polymer ?
#
loop_
_entity_poly.entity_id
_entity_poly.type
_entity_poly.pdbx_seq_one_letter_code
_entity_poly.pdbx_strand_id
1 'polypeptide(L)'
;MEETNKIPNEWNQFYLKDVSFVNLMTRRIFNILIVANPYDAFMLEDDGRIDEKLFDEYMELGLRYPPTFTQVSTTKEAEEVLKTTDIDLIICMPGNADNDAFAVARDVKQSAPQIPCVVLTPFSHGITKRIEHEDMSIFDYVFCWLGNTNLILSIIKLIEDKMNLEHDIKEAGVQMILLVEDSIRFYSSVLPNLYSYILAQSQRFATEALNPHSATLRMRGRPKVVLARNYEEAWSYYSKYPDNTLGVISDCRFPKNSPNLKEGGGLAAEKDPEAGFKLPK
;
A
#
# COMPACT_ATOMS: atom_id res chain seq x y z
N MET A 1 17.05 -51.86 22.49
CA MET A 1 15.80 -51.09 22.43
C MET A 1 16.18 -49.65 22.24
N GLU A 2 16.22 -49.23 20.97
CA GLU A 2 16.44 -47.85 20.61
C GLU A 2 15.08 -47.17 20.57
N GLU A 3 14.81 -46.29 21.53
CA GLU A 3 13.71 -45.35 21.46
C GLU A 3 14.06 -44.28 20.42
N THR A 4 13.55 -44.45 19.21
CA THR A 4 13.55 -43.38 18.20
C THR A 4 12.68 -42.23 18.69
N ASN A 5 13.33 -41.16 19.11
CA ASN A 5 12.74 -39.87 19.48
C ASN A 5 12.01 -39.31 18.25
N LYS A 6 10.72 -39.66 18.10
CA LYS A 6 9.87 -39.06 17.06
C LYS A 6 9.60 -37.61 17.45
N ILE A 7 10.30 -36.67 16.80
CA ILE A 7 9.97 -35.25 16.85
C ILE A 7 8.49 -35.09 16.44
N PRO A 8 7.66 -34.41 17.23
CA PRO A 8 6.24 -34.22 16.91
C PRO A 8 6.09 -33.57 15.52
N ASN A 9 5.11 -34.02 14.74
CA ASN A 9 4.84 -33.56 13.38
C ASN A 9 4.60 -32.02 13.28
N GLU A 10 4.23 -31.38 14.39
CA GLU A 10 4.05 -29.95 14.50
C GLU A 10 5.35 -29.16 14.28
N TRP A 11 6.50 -29.67 14.70
CA TRP A 11 7.80 -29.04 14.51
C TRP A 11 8.28 -29.10 13.06
N ASN A 12 7.92 -30.17 12.33
CA ASN A 12 8.24 -30.25 10.90
C ASN A 12 7.48 -29.24 10.05
N GLN A 13 6.29 -28.80 10.45
CA GLN A 13 5.57 -27.74 9.75
C GLN A 13 6.25 -26.37 9.88
N PHE A 14 6.94 -26.10 10.99
CA PHE A 14 7.68 -24.86 11.17
C PHE A 14 8.95 -24.78 10.29
N TYR A 15 9.67 -25.88 10.15
CA TYR A 15 10.89 -25.94 9.32
C TYR A 15 10.57 -25.89 7.81
N LEU A 16 9.47 -26.48 7.37
CA LEU A 16 9.03 -26.43 5.97
C LEU A 16 8.53 -25.03 5.55
N LYS A 17 8.01 -24.25 6.49
CA LYS A 17 7.54 -22.88 6.21
C LYS A 17 8.69 -21.89 5.92
N ASP A 18 9.85 -22.06 6.52
CA ASP A 18 11.00 -21.16 6.27
C ASP A 18 11.49 -21.22 4.81
N VAL A 19 11.35 -22.36 4.14
CA VAL A 19 11.77 -22.55 2.74
C VAL A 19 10.82 -21.83 1.78
N SER A 20 9.52 -21.81 2.07
CA SER A 20 8.54 -21.11 1.22
C SER A 20 8.64 -19.59 1.32
N PHE A 21 9.14 -19.03 2.41
CA PHE A 21 9.30 -17.59 2.58
C PHE A 21 10.38 -16.95 1.68
N VAL A 22 11.27 -17.74 1.11
CA VAL A 22 12.27 -17.24 0.14
C VAL A 22 11.59 -16.59 -1.06
N ASN A 23 10.48 -17.16 -1.51
CA ASN A 23 9.75 -16.73 -2.70
C ASN A 23 8.71 -15.64 -2.42
N LEU A 24 8.56 -15.20 -1.17
CA LEU A 24 7.58 -14.17 -0.83
C LEU A 24 8.08 -12.76 -1.16
N MET A 25 7.13 -11.84 -1.33
CA MET A 25 7.41 -10.44 -1.62
C MET A 25 8.30 -10.28 -2.87
N THR A 26 7.95 -10.97 -3.94
CA THR A 26 8.72 -10.95 -5.20
C THR A 26 8.62 -9.60 -5.90
N ARG A 27 7.51 -8.90 -5.72
CA ARG A 27 7.29 -7.56 -6.27
C ARG A 27 7.53 -6.53 -5.19
N ARG A 28 8.53 -5.66 -5.40
CA ARG A 28 8.93 -4.61 -4.47
C ARG A 28 8.98 -3.28 -5.19
N ILE A 29 8.88 -2.21 -4.42
CA ILE A 29 8.99 -0.85 -4.90
C ILE A 29 10.40 -0.35 -4.57
N PHE A 30 11.20 -0.09 -5.61
CA PHE A 30 12.55 0.45 -5.53
C PHE A 30 12.63 1.86 -6.09
N ASN A 31 11.87 2.17 -7.15
CA ASN A 31 11.91 3.46 -7.81
C ASN A 31 10.53 4.08 -7.85
N ILE A 32 10.41 5.25 -7.27
CA ILE A 32 9.15 5.99 -7.18
C ILE A 32 9.27 7.26 -8.02
N LEU A 33 8.32 7.44 -8.94
CA LEU A 33 8.17 8.68 -9.71
C LEU A 33 7.17 9.59 -9.01
N ILE A 34 7.63 10.75 -8.55
CA ILE A 34 6.77 11.81 -8.01
C ILE A 34 6.44 12.79 -9.11
N VAL A 35 5.16 12.88 -9.48
CA VAL A 35 4.62 13.86 -10.42
C VAL A 35 4.04 15.01 -9.61
N ALA A 36 4.78 16.11 -9.51
CA ALA A 36 4.41 17.25 -8.70
C ALA A 36 4.92 18.55 -9.33
N ASN A 37 4.25 19.67 -9.03
CA ASN A 37 4.88 20.96 -9.31
C ASN A 37 6.04 21.21 -8.34
N PRO A 38 6.98 22.09 -8.66
CA PRO A 38 8.17 22.33 -7.82
C PRO A 38 7.83 22.77 -6.38
N TYR A 39 6.72 23.47 -6.17
CA TYR A 39 6.30 23.91 -4.85
C TYR A 39 5.79 22.75 -3.97
N ASP A 40 4.92 21.90 -4.53
CA ASP A 40 4.37 20.76 -3.78
C ASP A 40 5.46 19.73 -3.46
N ALA A 41 6.40 19.57 -4.37
CA ALA A 41 7.54 18.69 -4.13
C ALA A 41 8.49 19.27 -3.07
N PHE A 42 8.76 20.57 -3.10
CA PHE A 42 9.52 21.25 -2.06
C PHE A 42 8.87 21.08 -0.67
N MET A 43 7.54 21.16 -0.60
CA MET A 43 6.81 20.90 0.66
C MET A 43 7.03 19.49 1.19
N LEU A 44 7.14 18.49 0.33
CA LEU A 44 7.49 17.15 0.75
C LEU A 44 8.93 17.04 1.25
N GLU A 45 9.87 17.74 0.62
CA GLU A 45 11.28 17.74 1.00
C GLU A 45 11.52 18.55 2.28
N ASP A 46 10.90 19.72 2.41
CA ASP A 46 11.14 20.66 3.53
C ASP A 46 10.42 20.21 4.82
N ASP A 47 9.18 19.73 4.71
CA ASP A 47 8.41 19.23 5.85
C ASP A 47 8.97 17.91 6.42
N GLY A 48 9.74 17.19 5.64
CA GLY A 48 10.06 15.84 6.06
C GLY A 48 11.42 15.29 5.76
N ARG A 49 12.20 15.87 4.83
CA ARG A 49 13.36 15.14 4.31
C ARG A 49 12.98 13.68 4.08
N ILE A 50 12.01 13.48 3.16
CA ILE A 50 11.35 12.17 3.00
C ILE A 50 12.38 11.07 2.82
N ASP A 51 13.42 11.32 2.04
CA ASP A 51 14.49 10.34 1.79
C ASP A 51 15.21 9.94 3.08
N GLU A 52 15.61 10.92 3.92
CA GLU A 52 16.31 10.64 5.17
C GLU A 52 15.41 9.92 6.17
N LYS A 53 14.19 10.42 6.38
CA LYS A 53 13.25 9.81 7.33
C LYS A 53 12.80 8.42 6.89
N LEU A 54 12.57 8.23 5.59
CA LEU A 54 12.22 6.91 5.09
C LEU A 54 13.39 5.94 5.21
N PHE A 55 14.62 6.42 4.97
CA PHE A 55 15.83 5.65 5.20
C PHE A 55 15.93 5.22 6.67
N ASP A 56 15.77 6.15 7.60
CA ASP A 56 15.82 5.89 9.03
C ASP A 56 14.76 4.86 9.46
N GLU A 57 13.51 5.01 9.00
CA GLU A 57 12.43 4.06 9.24
C GLU A 57 12.75 2.66 8.67
N TYR A 58 13.32 2.59 7.46
CA TYR A 58 13.73 1.31 6.88
C TYR A 58 14.83 0.64 7.70
N MET A 59 15.80 1.42 8.22
CA MET A 59 16.86 0.91 9.06
C MET A 59 16.34 0.47 10.43
N GLU A 60 15.51 1.29 11.08
CA GLU A 60 14.91 0.98 12.38
C GLU A 60 14.05 -0.29 12.33
N LEU A 61 13.25 -0.45 11.27
CA LEU A 61 12.41 -1.61 11.06
C LEU A 61 13.14 -2.83 10.46
N GLY A 62 14.46 -2.74 10.25
CA GLY A 62 15.26 -3.81 9.65
C GLY A 62 14.84 -4.14 8.21
N LEU A 63 14.22 -3.20 7.52
CA LEU A 63 13.86 -3.32 6.11
C LEU A 63 15.11 -3.06 5.26
N ARG A 64 15.24 -3.81 4.16
CA ARG A 64 16.36 -3.63 3.23
C ARG A 64 15.91 -2.82 2.03
N TYR A 65 16.83 -2.01 1.51
CA TYR A 65 16.69 -1.27 0.26
C TYR A 65 15.51 -0.27 0.31
N PRO A 66 15.69 0.90 0.95
CA PRO A 66 14.74 1.99 0.83
C PRO A 66 14.60 2.39 -0.63
N PRO A 67 13.41 2.79 -1.08
CA PRO A 67 13.20 3.23 -2.44
C PRO A 67 13.88 4.58 -2.71
N THR A 68 14.18 4.81 -3.99
CA THR A 68 14.66 6.11 -4.49
C THR A 68 13.49 6.88 -5.11
N PHE A 69 13.53 8.21 -4.94
CA PHE A 69 12.52 9.10 -5.51
C PHE A 69 13.10 9.89 -6.68
N THR A 70 12.33 9.94 -7.77
CA THR A 70 12.61 10.82 -8.90
C THR A 70 11.43 11.73 -9.10
N GLN A 71 11.67 13.04 -9.07
CA GLN A 71 10.63 14.04 -9.24
C GLN A 71 10.59 14.55 -10.66
N VAL A 72 9.39 14.74 -11.19
CA VAL A 72 9.11 15.36 -12.49
C VAL A 72 7.93 16.30 -12.39
N SER A 73 7.95 17.33 -13.23
CA SER A 73 6.88 18.34 -13.29
C SER A 73 6.18 18.37 -14.65
N THR A 74 6.74 17.69 -15.64
CA THR A 74 6.22 17.70 -17.01
C THR A 74 6.17 16.28 -17.61
N THR A 75 5.28 16.09 -18.59
CA THR A 75 5.17 14.81 -19.33
C THR A 75 6.49 14.43 -20.00
N LYS A 76 7.24 15.42 -20.56
CA LYS A 76 8.53 15.14 -21.21
C LYS A 76 9.57 14.60 -20.24
N GLU A 77 9.69 15.21 -19.06
CA GLU A 77 10.58 14.70 -18.01
C GLU A 77 10.17 13.29 -17.57
N ALA A 78 8.88 13.04 -17.39
CA ALA A 78 8.36 11.74 -17.03
C ALA A 78 8.70 10.67 -18.09
N GLU A 79 8.53 10.99 -19.38
CA GLU A 79 8.89 10.09 -20.48
C GLU A 79 10.39 9.79 -20.55
N GLU A 80 11.24 10.77 -20.24
CA GLU A 80 12.69 10.58 -20.19
C GLU A 80 13.09 9.64 -19.05
N VAL A 81 12.50 9.83 -17.87
CA VAL A 81 12.73 8.96 -16.71
C VAL A 81 12.27 7.54 -16.99
N LEU A 82 11.09 7.36 -17.59
CA LEU A 82 10.57 6.03 -17.93
C LEU A 82 11.42 5.27 -18.97
N LYS A 83 12.21 5.99 -19.79
CA LYS A 83 13.15 5.35 -20.75
C LYS A 83 14.44 4.88 -20.08
N THR A 84 14.82 5.48 -18.96
CA THR A 84 16.13 5.27 -18.31
C THR A 84 16.03 4.51 -17.00
N THR A 85 14.85 4.50 -16.38
CA THR A 85 14.65 3.91 -15.05
C THR A 85 13.35 3.10 -15.02
N ASP A 86 13.43 1.88 -14.50
CA ASP A 86 12.25 1.06 -14.22
C ASP A 86 11.52 1.64 -13.02
N ILE A 87 10.36 2.25 -13.26
CA ILE A 87 9.52 2.85 -12.20
C ILE A 87 8.54 1.80 -11.69
N ASP A 88 8.45 1.67 -10.36
CA ASP A 88 7.59 0.70 -9.68
C ASP A 88 6.31 1.31 -9.11
N LEU A 89 6.31 2.62 -8.85
CA LEU A 89 5.17 3.36 -8.29
C LEU A 89 5.19 4.81 -8.78
N ILE A 90 4.01 5.34 -9.13
CA ILE A 90 3.79 6.75 -9.43
C ILE A 90 3.01 7.38 -8.28
N ILE A 91 3.51 8.49 -7.74
CA ILE A 91 2.80 9.33 -6.79
C ILE A 91 2.48 10.66 -7.47
N CYS A 92 1.21 10.91 -7.73
CA CYS A 92 0.73 12.14 -8.33
C CYS A 92 0.32 13.12 -7.22
N MET A 93 0.89 14.33 -7.24
CA MET A 93 0.54 15.42 -6.31
C MET A 93 -0.14 16.56 -7.07
N PRO A 94 -1.47 16.59 -7.10
CA PRO A 94 -2.21 17.65 -7.75
C PRO A 94 -2.09 18.94 -6.94
N GLY A 95 -1.47 19.96 -7.53
CA GLY A 95 -1.37 21.30 -6.96
C GLY A 95 -2.43 22.25 -7.48
N ASN A 96 -2.41 23.49 -6.97
CA ASN A 96 -3.27 24.57 -7.45
C ASN A 96 -2.68 25.31 -8.66
N ALA A 97 -1.51 24.90 -9.15
CA ALA A 97 -0.77 25.58 -10.20
C ALA A 97 -1.08 25.08 -11.60
N ASP A 98 -0.60 25.81 -12.61
CA ASP A 98 -0.83 25.57 -14.03
C ASP A 98 -0.28 24.25 -14.58
N ASN A 99 0.55 23.54 -13.83
CA ASN A 99 1.03 22.21 -14.18
C ASN A 99 0.02 21.14 -13.77
N ASP A 100 -0.58 20.52 -14.77
CA ASP A 100 -1.57 19.49 -14.57
C ASP A 100 -0.94 18.12 -14.27
N ALA A 101 -0.63 17.88 -12.98
CA ALA A 101 -0.08 16.60 -12.51
C ALA A 101 -1.00 15.41 -12.84
N PHE A 102 -2.31 15.64 -12.95
CA PHE A 102 -3.24 14.59 -13.40
C PHE A 102 -3.04 14.25 -14.88
N ALA A 103 -2.81 15.26 -15.74
CA ALA A 103 -2.54 15.02 -17.15
C ALA A 103 -1.24 14.23 -17.32
N VAL A 104 -0.17 14.66 -16.63
CA VAL A 104 1.11 13.94 -16.66
C VAL A 104 0.94 12.49 -16.18
N ALA A 105 0.23 12.28 -15.07
CA ALA A 105 -0.02 10.93 -14.56
C ALA A 105 -0.84 10.08 -15.54
N ARG A 106 -1.81 10.66 -16.25
CA ARG A 106 -2.58 9.97 -17.31
C ARG A 106 -1.68 9.54 -18.47
N ASP A 107 -0.84 10.44 -18.95
CA ASP A 107 0.08 10.15 -20.05
C ASP A 107 1.06 9.02 -19.68
N VAL A 108 1.62 9.10 -18.48
CA VAL A 108 2.49 8.04 -17.93
C VAL A 108 1.74 6.72 -17.82
N LYS A 109 0.52 6.75 -17.30
CA LYS A 109 -0.31 5.55 -17.13
C LYS A 109 -0.73 4.93 -18.47
N GLN A 110 -0.93 5.73 -19.52
CA GLN A 110 -1.18 5.24 -20.87
C GLN A 110 0.04 4.52 -21.45
N SER A 111 1.24 5.03 -21.18
CA SER A 111 2.50 4.44 -21.63
C SER A 111 2.89 3.18 -20.82
N ALA A 112 2.53 3.15 -19.55
CA ALA A 112 2.88 2.07 -18.60
C ALA A 112 1.70 1.71 -17.69
N PRO A 113 0.64 1.09 -18.21
CA PRO A 113 -0.61 0.82 -17.47
C PRO A 113 -0.44 -0.11 -16.27
N GLN A 114 0.61 -0.92 -16.27
CA GLN A 114 0.92 -1.87 -15.19
C GLN A 114 1.50 -1.21 -13.95
N ILE A 115 2.05 0.01 -14.04
CA ILE A 115 2.66 0.69 -12.90
C ILE A 115 1.54 1.21 -11.98
N PRO A 116 1.53 0.87 -10.68
CA PRO A 116 0.59 1.45 -9.72
C PRO A 116 0.71 2.96 -9.68
N CYS A 117 -0.44 3.63 -9.60
CA CYS A 117 -0.49 5.09 -9.53
C CYS A 117 -1.41 5.53 -8.38
N VAL A 118 -0.90 6.38 -7.50
CA VAL A 118 -1.66 6.92 -6.37
C VAL A 118 -1.66 8.44 -6.39
N VAL A 119 -2.73 9.04 -5.84
CA VAL A 119 -2.80 10.47 -5.60
C VAL A 119 -2.43 10.76 -4.15
N LEU A 120 -1.54 11.70 -3.94
CA LEU A 120 -1.22 12.25 -2.62
C LEU A 120 -1.59 13.73 -2.60
N THR A 121 -2.55 14.11 -1.77
CA THR A 121 -3.11 15.47 -1.76
C THR A 121 -3.10 16.10 -0.37
N PRO A 122 -2.75 17.39 -0.23
CA PRO A 122 -2.81 18.10 1.06
C PRO A 122 -4.24 18.43 1.52
N PHE A 123 -5.27 17.87 0.93
CA PHE A 123 -6.69 18.03 1.28
C PHE A 123 -7.16 19.50 1.41
N SER A 124 -6.88 20.31 0.42
CA SER A 124 -7.47 21.65 0.33
C SER A 124 -8.85 21.59 -0.34
N HIS A 125 -9.73 22.53 0.01
CA HIS A 125 -11.09 22.59 -0.58
C HIS A 125 -11.08 22.70 -2.11
N GLY A 126 -10.09 23.38 -2.68
CA GLY A 126 -9.90 23.50 -4.13
C GLY A 126 -9.55 22.16 -4.80
N ILE A 127 -8.67 21.37 -4.17
CA ILE A 127 -8.23 20.08 -4.68
C ILE A 127 -9.35 19.03 -4.55
N THR A 128 -10.14 19.08 -3.47
CA THR A 128 -11.29 18.19 -3.32
C THR A 128 -12.27 18.37 -4.48
N LYS A 129 -12.64 19.61 -4.81
CA LYS A 129 -13.50 19.89 -5.97
C LYS A 129 -12.90 19.43 -7.29
N ARG A 130 -11.58 19.54 -7.45
CA ARG A 130 -10.89 19.09 -8.65
C ARG A 130 -10.94 17.56 -8.78
N ILE A 131 -10.67 16.81 -7.69
CA ILE A 131 -10.77 15.36 -7.64
C ILE A 131 -12.20 14.88 -7.97
N GLU A 132 -13.23 15.63 -7.56
CA GLU A 132 -14.63 15.32 -7.88
C GLU A 132 -14.96 15.41 -9.38
N HIS A 133 -14.19 16.16 -10.16
CA HIS A 133 -14.42 16.38 -11.59
C HIS A 133 -13.42 15.62 -12.49
N GLU A 134 -12.37 15.06 -11.93
CA GLU A 134 -11.36 14.29 -12.65
C GLU A 134 -11.72 12.81 -12.77
N ASP A 135 -11.25 12.18 -13.84
CA ASP A 135 -11.31 10.72 -13.98
C ASP A 135 -10.30 10.06 -13.05
N MET A 136 -10.79 9.56 -11.93
CA MET A 136 -9.97 8.89 -10.91
C MET A 136 -9.76 7.41 -11.20
N SER A 137 -10.28 6.86 -12.30
CA SER A 137 -10.21 5.42 -12.63
C SER A 137 -8.80 4.91 -12.86
N ILE A 138 -7.88 5.80 -13.22
CA ILE A 138 -6.47 5.48 -13.45
C ILE A 138 -5.65 5.33 -12.16
N PHE A 139 -6.17 5.84 -11.04
CA PHE A 139 -5.48 5.82 -9.75
C PHE A 139 -5.94 4.65 -8.89
N ASP A 140 -4.99 3.92 -8.36
CA ASP A 140 -5.26 2.81 -7.44
C ASP A 140 -5.85 3.29 -6.12
N TYR A 141 -5.28 4.36 -5.55
CA TYR A 141 -5.72 4.98 -4.30
C TYR A 141 -5.51 6.50 -4.31
N VAL A 142 -6.24 7.17 -3.42
CA VAL A 142 -6.04 8.60 -3.08
C VAL A 142 -5.65 8.67 -1.62
N PHE A 143 -4.63 9.44 -1.27
CA PHE A 143 -4.19 9.64 0.10
C PHE A 143 -4.20 11.11 0.48
N CYS A 144 -4.45 11.39 1.75
CA CYS A 144 -4.38 12.71 2.33
C CYS A 144 -3.02 12.92 3.02
N TRP A 145 -2.22 13.86 2.52
CA TRP A 145 -0.98 14.26 3.19
C TRP A 145 -1.30 15.06 4.46
N LEU A 146 -0.89 14.53 5.59
CA LEU A 146 -1.11 15.11 6.92
C LEU A 146 0.21 15.51 7.61
N GLY A 147 1.30 15.68 6.84
CA GLY A 147 2.63 15.98 7.38
C GLY A 147 3.32 14.78 8.05
N ASN A 148 2.85 13.56 7.80
CA ASN A 148 3.40 12.34 8.39
C ASN A 148 4.12 11.49 7.32
N THR A 149 5.46 11.44 7.42
CA THR A 149 6.31 10.64 6.51
C THR A 149 6.03 9.15 6.54
N ASN A 150 5.54 8.62 7.67
CA ASN A 150 5.13 7.21 7.78
C ASN A 150 3.96 6.86 6.86
N LEU A 151 3.24 7.87 6.35
CA LEU A 151 2.23 7.64 5.30
C LEU A 151 2.87 7.16 4.00
N ILE A 152 4.03 7.70 3.62
CA ILE A 152 4.75 7.25 2.40
C ILE A 152 5.18 5.79 2.54
N LEU A 153 5.76 5.41 3.70
CA LEU A 153 6.06 4.02 4.00
C LEU A 153 4.81 3.13 3.88
N SER A 154 3.70 3.61 4.41
CA SER A 154 2.42 2.87 4.40
C SER A 154 1.87 2.70 2.99
N ILE A 155 1.97 3.73 2.14
CA ILE A 155 1.59 3.66 0.72
C ILE A 155 2.43 2.60 0.01
N ILE A 156 3.75 2.64 0.18
CA ILE A 156 4.67 1.68 -0.42
C ILE A 156 4.27 0.26 0.01
N LYS A 157 4.10 0.04 1.32
CA LYS A 157 3.79 -1.29 1.85
C LYS A 157 2.39 -1.77 1.44
N LEU A 158 1.41 -0.88 1.34
CA LEU A 158 0.06 -1.21 0.87
C LEU A 158 0.07 -1.67 -0.59
N ILE A 159 0.82 -0.98 -1.45
CA ILE A 159 0.95 -1.37 -2.86
C ILE A 159 1.74 -2.68 -2.99
N GLU A 160 2.85 -2.84 -2.26
CA GLU A 160 3.60 -4.10 -2.21
C GLU A 160 2.69 -5.25 -1.75
N ASP A 161 1.90 -5.06 -0.70
CA ASP A 161 0.98 -6.06 -0.18
C ASP A 161 -0.07 -6.45 -1.21
N LYS A 162 -0.70 -5.47 -1.88
CA LYS A 162 -1.67 -5.71 -2.95
C LYS A 162 -1.07 -6.52 -4.11
N MET A 163 0.16 -6.17 -4.54
CA MET A 163 0.83 -6.84 -5.65
C MET A 163 1.22 -8.29 -5.34
N ASN A 164 1.54 -8.59 -4.08
CA ASN A 164 2.04 -9.90 -3.67
C ASN A 164 0.98 -10.78 -3.01
N LEU A 165 -0.20 -10.26 -2.65
CA LEU A 165 -1.21 -10.96 -1.84
C LEU A 165 -1.52 -12.36 -2.34
N GLU A 166 -1.93 -12.47 -3.60
CA GLU A 166 -2.34 -13.76 -4.18
C GLU A 166 -1.19 -14.76 -4.23
N HIS A 167 -0.02 -14.29 -4.63
CA HIS A 167 1.18 -15.11 -4.69
C HIS A 167 1.59 -15.60 -3.30
N ASP A 168 1.67 -14.70 -2.33
CA ASP A 168 2.19 -15.00 -0.99
C ASP A 168 1.22 -15.89 -0.18
N ILE A 169 -0.10 -15.73 -0.40
CA ILE A 169 -1.10 -16.64 0.17
C ILE A 169 -0.93 -18.04 -0.40
N LYS A 170 -0.78 -18.16 -1.71
CA LYS A 170 -0.64 -19.45 -2.40
C LYS A 170 0.65 -20.16 -2.02
N GLU A 171 1.76 -19.44 -1.93
CA GLU A 171 3.07 -20.02 -1.63
C GLU A 171 3.24 -20.44 -0.17
N ALA A 172 2.78 -19.64 0.77
CA ALA A 172 3.07 -19.86 2.19
C ALA A 172 1.86 -19.68 3.12
N GLY A 173 0.64 -19.54 2.60
CA GLY A 173 -0.54 -19.32 3.44
C GLY A 173 -0.46 -18.04 4.27
N VAL A 174 0.16 -16.98 3.72
CA VAL A 174 0.32 -15.70 4.42
C VAL A 174 -1.05 -15.15 4.80
N GLN A 175 -1.14 -14.61 6.00
CA GLN A 175 -2.39 -14.03 6.51
C GLN A 175 -2.59 -12.62 5.97
N MET A 176 -3.87 -12.20 5.87
CA MET A 176 -4.23 -10.84 5.48
C MET A 176 -5.08 -10.16 6.57
N ILE A 177 -4.90 -8.85 6.71
CA ILE A 177 -5.77 -7.96 7.48
C ILE A 177 -6.55 -7.12 6.49
N LEU A 178 -7.88 -7.22 6.53
CA LEU A 178 -8.76 -6.45 5.67
C LEU A 178 -9.18 -5.17 6.39
N LEU A 179 -8.74 -4.02 5.87
CA LEU A 179 -9.18 -2.70 6.31
C LEU A 179 -10.29 -2.21 5.39
N VAL A 180 -11.48 -1.96 5.93
CA VAL A 180 -12.63 -1.47 5.16
C VAL A 180 -12.96 -0.04 5.58
N GLU A 181 -12.61 0.91 4.72
CA GLU A 181 -12.73 2.35 5.01
C GLU A 181 -12.84 3.15 3.71
N ASP A 182 -13.88 3.95 3.55
CA ASP A 182 -14.09 4.78 2.37
C ASP A 182 -13.56 6.21 2.52
N SER A 183 -13.37 6.68 3.75
CA SER A 183 -12.86 8.01 4.03
C SER A 183 -11.36 8.12 3.80
N ILE A 184 -10.97 8.86 2.75
CA ILE A 184 -9.57 9.12 2.40
C ILE A 184 -8.76 9.63 3.60
N ARG A 185 -9.33 10.58 4.33
CA ARG A 185 -8.66 11.18 5.49
C ARG A 185 -8.47 10.16 6.62
N PHE A 186 -9.46 9.29 6.81
CA PHE A 186 -9.43 8.33 7.91
C PHE A 186 -8.42 7.22 7.64
N TYR A 187 -8.49 6.55 6.49
CA TYR A 187 -7.51 5.50 6.21
C TYR A 187 -6.08 6.04 6.05
N SER A 188 -5.91 7.29 5.55
CA SER A 188 -4.58 7.93 5.51
C SER A 188 -3.98 8.17 6.89
N SER A 189 -4.81 8.33 7.93
CA SER A 189 -4.35 8.49 9.32
C SER A 189 -4.15 7.16 10.05
N VAL A 190 -4.91 6.13 9.69
CA VAL A 190 -4.86 4.81 10.34
C VAL A 190 -3.72 3.95 9.82
N LEU A 191 -3.49 3.95 8.50
CA LEU A 191 -2.50 3.10 7.84
C LEU A 191 -1.07 3.26 8.41
N PRO A 192 -0.57 4.49 8.69
CA PRO A 192 0.76 4.66 9.29
C PRO A 192 0.92 3.91 10.61
N ASN A 193 -0.06 4.02 11.50
CA ASN A 193 -0.04 3.35 12.79
C ASN A 193 -0.16 1.82 12.64
N LEU A 194 -1.04 1.37 11.75
CA LEU A 194 -1.24 -0.05 11.47
C LEU A 194 0.03 -0.70 10.94
N TYR A 195 0.68 -0.08 9.94
CA TYR A 195 1.94 -0.59 9.40
C TYR A 195 3.09 -0.53 10.39
N SER A 196 3.25 0.58 11.13
CA SER A 196 4.27 0.68 12.18
C SER A 196 4.11 -0.45 13.20
N TYR A 197 2.87 -0.75 13.62
CA TYR A 197 2.60 -1.84 14.54
C TYR A 197 2.94 -3.22 13.94
N ILE A 198 2.44 -3.51 12.73
CA ILE A 198 2.67 -4.80 12.05
C ILE A 198 4.17 -5.03 11.82
N LEU A 199 4.88 -4.02 11.33
CA LEU A 199 6.29 -4.12 11.04
C LEU A 199 7.12 -4.29 12.32
N ALA A 200 6.84 -3.54 13.38
CA ALA A 200 7.51 -3.67 14.67
C ALA A 200 7.28 -5.06 15.30
N GLN A 201 6.05 -5.59 15.25
CA GLN A 201 5.78 -6.94 15.74
C GLN A 201 6.52 -8.00 14.91
N SER A 202 6.49 -7.86 13.57
CA SER A 202 7.19 -8.80 12.69
C SER A 202 8.70 -8.78 12.91
N GLN A 203 9.27 -7.62 13.19
CA GLN A 203 10.69 -7.48 13.53
C GLN A 203 11.01 -8.19 14.86
N ARG A 204 10.16 -8.04 15.89
CA ARG A 204 10.34 -8.77 17.17
C ARG A 204 10.37 -10.28 16.95
N PHE A 205 9.43 -10.82 16.18
CA PHE A 205 9.46 -12.26 15.81
C PHE A 205 10.68 -12.62 14.95
N ALA A 206 11.16 -11.69 14.12
CA ALA A 206 12.34 -11.92 13.32
C ALA A 206 13.62 -11.97 14.16
N THR A 207 13.72 -11.20 15.25
CA THR A 207 14.88 -11.22 16.14
C THR A 207 15.06 -12.55 16.88
N GLU A 208 14.01 -13.36 17.00
CA GLU A 208 14.07 -14.73 17.55
C GLU A 208 14.62 -15.74 16.53
N ALA A 209 14.92 -15.32 15.30
CA ALA A 209 15.49 -16.21 14.29
C ALA A 209 16.95 -16.51 14.57
N LEU A 210 17.38 -17.73 14.18
CA LEU A 210 18.74 -18.22 14.43
C LEU A 210 19.84 -17.45 13.67
N ASN A 211 19.47 -16.74 12.60
CA ASN A 211 20.42 -15.98 11.78
C ASN A 211 19.71 -14.82 11.03
N PRO A 212 20.48 -13.83 10.52
CA PRO A 212 19.92 -12.67 9.81
C PRO A 212 19.14 -13.02 8.54
N HIS A 213 19.44 -14.15 7.89
CA HIS A 213 18.74 -14.59 6.69
C HIS A 213 17.32 -15.04 7.06
N SER A 214 17.18 -15.92 8.06
CA SER A 214 15.87 -16.37 8.58
C SER A 214 15.05 -15.19 9.13
N ALA A 215 15.68 -14.20 9.77
CA ALA A 215 15.01 -12.98 10.20
C ALA A 215 14.38 -12.23 9.03
N THR A 216 15.12 -12.05 7.94
CA THR A 216 14.60 -11.40 6.72
C THR A 216 13.44 -12.19 6.10
N LEU A 217 13.50 -13.51 6.09
CA LEU A 217 12.44 -14.37 5.57
C LEU A 217 11.17 -14.24 6.40
N ARG A 218 11.27 -14.23 7.72
CA ARG A 218 10.12 -14.04 8.63
C ARG A 218 9.44 -12.70 8.40
N MET A 219 10.20 -11.62 8.15
CA MET A 219 9.64 -10.32 7.80
C MET A 219 8.81 -10.35 6.51
N ARG A 220 9.15 -11.19 5.53
CA ARG A 220 8.37 -11.35 4.30
C ARG A 220 7.03 -12.04 4.54
N GLY A 221 6.98 -12.98 5.50
CA GLY A 221 5.78 -13.71 5.89
C GLY A 221 4.81 -12.94 6.80
N ARG A 222 5.04 -11.66 7.04
CA ARG A 222 4.14 -10.82 7.83
C ARG A 222 2.73 -10.77 7.24
N PRO A 223 1.70 -10.52 8.06
CA PRO A 223 0.36 -10.27 7.54
C PRO A 223 0.34 -9.14 6.52
N LYS A 224 -0.38 -9.33 5.42
CA LYS A 224 -0.59 -8.31 4.38
C LYS A 224 -1.78 -7.44 4.75
N VAL A 225 -1.70 -6.16 4.50
CA VAL A 225 -2.85 -5.26 4.66
C VAL A 225 -3.50 -5.04 3.31
N VAL A 226 -4.82 -5.17 3.28
CA VAL A 226 -5.65 -4.89 2.09
C VAL A 226 -6.66 -3.83 2.46
N LEU A 227 -6.67 -2.74 1.71
CA LEU A 227 -7.64 -1.67 1.85
C LEU A 227 -8.78 -1.87 0.85
N ALA A 228 -10.00 -2.01 1.36
CA ALA A 228 -11.23 -2.00 0.60
C ALA A 228 -12.04 -0.74 0.91
N ARG A 229 -12.61 -0.10 -0.10
CA ARG A 229 -13.33 1.18 0.03
C ARG A 229 -14.84 1.05 -0.05
N ASN A 230 -15.33 -0.16 -0.28
CA ASN A 230 -16.75 -0.47 -0.36
C ASN A 230 -16.99 -1.94 0.00
N TYR A 231 -18.27 -2.30 0.16
CA TYR A 231 -18.69 -3.65 0.55
C TYR A 231 -18.30 -4.71 -0.49
N GLU A 232 -18.50 -4.45 -1.77
CA GLU A 232 -18.22 -5.44 -2.83
C GLU A 232 -16.73 -5.77 -2.90
N GLU A 233 -15.88 -4.74 -2.78
CA GLU A 233 -14.43 -4.92 -2.75
C GLU A 233 -14.01 -5.74 -1.51
N ALA A 234 -14.53 -5.39 -0.33
CA ALA A 234 -14.26 -6.11 0.91
C ALA A 234 -14.71 -7.57 0.84
N TRP A 235 -15.93 -7.79 0.35
CA TRP A 235 -16.49 -9.13 0.19
C TRP A 235 -15.72 -9.97 -0.82
N SER A 236 -15.24 -9.36 -1.91
CA SER A 236 -14.41 -10.03 -2.92
C SER A 236 -13.12 -10.59 -2.32
N TYR A 237 -12.42 -9.81 -1.48
CA TYR A 237 -11.22 -10.29 -0.79
C TYR A 237 -11.55 -11.37 0.24
N TYR A 238 -12.55 -11.12 1.08
CA TYR A 238 -12.92 -12.07 2.13
C TYR A 238 -13.36 -13.42 1.56
N SER A 239 -14.25 -13.44 0.56
CA SER A 239 -14.74 -14.67 -0.04
C SER A 239 -13.67 -15.43 -0.83
N LYS A 240 -12.66 -14.73 -1.35
CA LYS A 240 -11.53 -15.37 -2.05
C LYS A 240 -10.53 -16.01 -1.07
N TYR A 241 -10.36 -15.43 0.13
CA TYR A 241 -9.35 -15.85 1.10
C TYR A 241 -9.89 -15.97 2.54
N PRO A 242 -10.96 -16.75 2.78
CA PRO A 242 -11.59 -16.81 4.10
C PRO A 242 -10.64 -17.37 5.16
N ASP A 243 -9.90 -18.43 4.85
CA ASP A 243 -8.97 -19.10 5.77
C ASP A 243 -7.67 -18.31 6.02
N ASN A 244 -7.40 -17.32 5.17
CA ASN A 244 -6.22 -16.47 5.28
C ASN A 244 -6.55 -15.07 5.83
N THR A 245 -7.80 -14.79 6.16
CA THR A 245 -8.19 -13.52 6.77
C THR A 245 -7.94 -13.58 8.27
N LEU A 246 -6.87 -12.91 8.72
CA LEU A 246 -6.51 -12.80 10.14
C LEU A 246 -7.52 -11.97 10.92
N GLY A 247 -8.05 -10.92 10.29
CA GLY A 247 -9.03 -10.03 10.89
C GLY A 247 -9.54 -8.98 9.93
N VAL A 248 -10.68 -8.40 10.28
CA VAL A 248 -11.31 -7.30 9.54
C VAL A 248 -11.41 -6.09 10.46
N ILE A 249 -10.86 -4.97 10.01
CA ILE A 249 -10.99 -3.66 10.65
C ILE A 249 -11.93 -2.86 9.75
N SER A 250 -13.11 -2.53 10.23
CA SER A 250 -14.14 -1.92 9.39
C SER A 250 -14.74 -0.68 10.04
N ASP A 251 -14.97 0.36 9.24
CA ASP A 251 -15.97 1.36 9.59
C ASP A 251 -17.36 0.72 9.61
N CYS A 252 -18.31 1.38 10.27
CA CYS A 252 -19.70 0.92 10.32
C CYS A 252 -20.50 1.35 9.07
N ARG A 253 -20.06 2.42 8.38
CA ARG A 253 -20.82 3.09 7.31
C ARG A 253 -19.96 3.35 6.10
N PHE A 254 -20.11 2.57 5.08
CA PHE A 254 -19.43 2.73 3.79
C PHE A 254 -20.35 2.34 2.63
N PRO A 255 -20.03 2.76 1.39
CA PRO A 255 -20.87 2.47 0.23
C PRO A 255 -20.88 0.97 -0.09
N LYS A 256 -22.00 0.49 -0.63
CA LYS A 256 -22.13 -0.89 -1.07
C LYS A 256 -21.22 -1.17 -2.27
N ASN A 257 -21.25 -0.28 -3.25
CA ASN A 257 -20.53 -0.41 -4.52
C ASN A 257 -19.53 0.74 -4.69
N SER A 258 -18.52 0.54 -5.51
CA SER A 258 -17.69 1.66 -5.96
C SER A 258 -18.55 2.72 -6.63
N PRO A 259 -18.40 4.00 -6.30
CA PRO A 259 -19.08 5.05 -7.05
C PRO A 259 -18.69 4.89 -8.53
N ASN A 260 -19.68 5.00 -9.44
CA ASN A 260 -19.41 4.99 -10.88
C ASN A 260 -18.55 6.21 -11.24
N LEU A 261 -17.25 6.02 -11.29
CA LEU A 261 -16.24 7.03 -11.61
C LEU A 261 -16.40 7.61 -13.03
N LYS A 262 -17.26 6.97 -13.87
CA LYS A 262 -17.53 7.40 -15.25
C LYS A 262 -18.59 8.50 -15.38
N GLU A 263 -19.37 8.78 -14.37
CA GLU A 263 -20.50 9.71 -14.42
C GLU A 263 -20.33 10.97 -13.57
N GLY A 264 -19.11 11.53 -13.42
CA GLY A 264 -18.90 12.82 -12.74
C GLY A 264 -19.55 12.92 -11.34
N GLY A 265 -20.00 11.81 -10.80
CA GLY A 265 -20.59 11.67 -9.48
C GLY A 265 -19.51 11.71 -8.44
N GLY A 266 -19.43 12.82 -7.74
CA GLY A 266 -18.52 13.00 -6.65
C GLY A 266 -18.54 11.84 -5.65
N LEU A 267 -17.58 11.86 -4.72
CA LEU A 267 -17.34 10.95 -3.59
C LEU A 267 -18.56 10.60 -2.69
N ALA A 268 -19.77 10.98 -3.09
CA ALA A 268 -21.03 10.75 -2.39
C ALA A 268 -21.80 9.56 -2.97
N ALA A 269 -21.20 8.37 -2.95
CA ALA A 269 -22.00 7.15 -2.99
C ALA A 269 -22.83 7.06 -1.70
N GLU A 270 -24.12 6.71 -1.83
CA GLU A 270 -24.99 6.56 -0.68
C GLU A 270 -24.43 5.48 0.24
N LYS A 271 -24.07 5.87 1.47
CA LYS A 271 -23.47 4.97 2.46
C LYS A 271 -24.55 4.07 3.06
N ASP A 272 -24.35 2.78 2.98
CA ASP A 272 -25.20 1.82 3.71
C ASP A 272 -24.84 1.91 5.21
N PRO A 273 -25.79 2.32 6.08
CA PRO A 273 -25.53 2.49 7.51
C PRO A 273 -25.24 1.17 8.25
N GLU A 274 -25.49 0.05 7.61
CA GLU A 274 -25.32 -1.28 8.20
C GLU A 274 -24.24 -2.12 7.48
N ALA A 275 -23.51 -1.54 6.53
CA ALA A 275 -22.57 -2.29 5.70
C ALA A 275 -21.51 -3.04 6.54
N GLY A 276 -20.98 -2.41 7.58
CA GLY A 276 -20.00 -3.03 8.47
C GLY A 276 -20.55 -4.20 9.28
N PHE A 277 -21.84 -4.23 9.56
CA PHE A 277 -22.48 -5.34 10.29
C PHE A 277 -22.81 -6.55 9.41
N LYS A 278 -22.77 -6.38 8.09
CA LYS A 278 -23.02 -7.43 7.09
C LYS A 278 -21.74 -8.19 6.72
N LEU A 279 -20.60 -7.69 7.15
CA LEU A 279 -19.32 -8.43 7.03
C LEU A 279 -19.29 -9.58 8.03
N PRO A 280 -18.66 -10.72 7.69
CA PRO A 280 -18.53 -11.85 8.59
C PRO A 280 -17.80 -11.46 9.87
N LYS A 281 -18.27 -12.00 11.00
CA LYS A 281 -17.67 -11.81 12.32
C LYS A 281 -16.59 -12.85 12.54
#